data_646cbb302f9ae2df3082c6c6d5cb246e
#
_entry.id   646cbb302f9ae2df3082c6c6d5cb246e
#
_cell.length_a   1.000
_cell.length_b   1.000
_cell.length_c   1.000
_cell.angle_alpha   90.00
_cell.angle_beta   90.00
_cell.angle_gamma   90.00
#
_symmetry.space_group_name_H-M   'P 1'
#
loop_
_entity.id
_entity.type
_entity.pdbx_description
1 polymer ?
#
loop_
_entity_poly.entity_id
_entity_poly.type
_entity_poly.pdbx_seq_one_letter_code
_entity_poly.pdbx_strand_id
1 'polypeptide(L)'
;SAPELPEGLIVNGRVDRLVVTEEEVLIIDFKTDQPAPDSPDGVAETYRAQMAAYWAVLQRAYPGRTVRTALCWTDGPRLMFLPEEMLLEALKGAQSAV
;
A
#
# COMPACT_ATOMS: atom_id res chain seq x y z
N SER A 1 7.44 -7.20 14.24
CA SER A 1 8.26 -7.66 13.13
C SER A 1 7.53 -7.50 11.80
N ALA A 2 8.28 -7.38 10.74
CA ALA A 2 7.71 -7.19 9.41
C ALA A 2 7.03 -8.48 8.92
N PRO A 3 5.92 -8.35 8.18
CA PRO A 3 5.29 -9.53 7.58
C PRO A 3 6.20 -10.15 6.54
N GLU A 4 6.08 -11.44 6.36
CA GLU A 4 6.82 -12.12 5.31
C GLU A 4 6.18 -11.86 3.96
N LEU A 5 7.00 -11.75 2.93
CA LEU A 5 6.50 -11.63 1.57
C LEU A 5 6.02 -12.99 1.10
N PRO A 6 4.85 -13.05 0.42
CA PRO A 6 4.39 -14.29 -0.17
C PRO A 6 5.41 -14.83 -1.15
N GLU A 7 5.61 -16.15 -1.13
CA GLU A 7 6.50 -16.80 -2.08
C GLU A 7 5.94 -16.62 -3.49
N GLY A 8 6.80 -16.23 -4.41
CA GLY A 8 6.42 -16.00 -5.80
C GLY A 8 5.84 -14.62 -6.06
N LEU A 9 5.77 -13.75 -5.03
CA LEU A 9 5.30 -12.40 -5.22
C LEU A 9 6.28 -11.59 -6.05
N ILE A 10 5.78 -10.96 -7.10
CA ILE A 10 6.57 -10.07 -7.94
C ILE A 10 6.12 -8.65 -7.67
N VAL A 11 7.05 -7.82 -7.18
CA VAL A 11 6.77 -6.42 -6.92
C VAL A 11 7.29 -5.59 -8.08
N ASN A 12 6.37 -5.08 -8.88
CA ASN A 12 6.69 -4.27 -10.05
C ASN A 12 6.25 -2.83 -9.85
N GLY A 13 6.88 -1.93 -10.59
CA GLY A 13 6.55 -0.53 -10.54
C GLY A 13 7.39 0.19 -9.51
N ARG A 14 6.99 1.41 -9.23
CA ARG A 14 7.70 2.27 -8.30
C ARG A 14 6.71 3.09 -7.49
N VAL A 15 7.15 3.47 -6.31
CA VAL A 15 6.35 4.33 -5.43
C VAL A 15 6.41 5.75 -5.98
N ASP A 16 5.26 6.40 -6.14
CA ASP A 16 5.20 7.77 -6.66
C ASP A 16 5.83 8.76 -5.70
N ARG A 17 5.58 8.58 -4.40
CA ARG A 17 6.14 9.45 -3.38
C ARG A 17 6.45 8.63 -2.12
N LEU A 18 7.65 8.83 -1.61
CA LEU A 18 8.09 8.17 -0.38
C LEU A 18 8.57 9.24 0.58
N VAL A 19 8.00 9.26 1.78
CA VAL A 19 8.42 10.18 2.84
C VAL A 19 9.00 9.33 3.97
N VAL A 20 10.26 9.57 4.30
CA VAL A 20 10.95 8.81 5.35
C VAL A 20 11.36 9.76 6.47
N THR A 21 10.92 9.42 7.69
CA THR A 21 11.35 10.12 8.89
C THR A 21 12.01 9.11 9.82
N GLU A 22 12.50 9.54 10.96
CA GLU A 22 13.11 8.62 11.92
C GLU A 22 12.12 7.60 12.46
N GLU A 23 10.84 7.94 12.51
CA GLU A 23 9.80 7.11 13.12
C GLU A 23 8.88 6.42 12.13
N GLU A 24 8.75 6.97 10.92
CA GLU A 24 7.73 6.54 9.97
C GLU A 24 8.23 6.54 8.54
N VAL A 25 7.63 5.66 7.74
CA VAL A 25 7.76 5.66 6.28
C VAL A 25 6.36 5.79 5.72
N LEU A 26 6.12 6.80 4.89
CA LEU A 26 4.84 7.02 4.26
C LEU A 26 4.96 6.81 2.76
N ILE A 27 4.14 5.91 2.23
CA ILE A 27 4.06 5.60 0.82
C ILE A 27 2.81 6.27 0.26
N ILE A 28 2.96 7.10 -0.77
CA ILE A 28 1.83 7.76 -1.41
C ILE A 28 1.84 7.41 -2.89
N ASP A 29 0.70 7.00 -3.40
CA ASP A 29 0.51 6.72 -4.80
C ASP A 29 -0.63 7.58 -5.33
N PHE A 30 -0.43 8.24 -6.48
CA PHE A 30 -1.44 9.12 -7.07
C PHE A 30 -2.34 8.33 -8.02
N LYS A 31 -3.64 8.53 -7.88
CA LYS A 31 -4.64 7.85 -8.71
C LYS A 31 -5.57 8.87 -9.34
N THR A 32 -5.91 8.65 -10.60
CA THR A 32 -6.73 9.57 -11.39
C THR A 32 -8.15 9.06 -11.65
N ASP A 33 -8.55 7.97 -11.02
CA ASP A 33 -9.88 7.39 -11.19
C ASP A 33 -11.00 8.40 -10.92
N GLN A 34 -12.02 8.35 -11.73
CA GLN A 34 -13.19 9.23 -11.62
C GLN A 34 -14.46 8.40 -11.77
N PRO A 35 -15.35 8.40 -10.77
CA PRO A 35 -15.17 9.06 -9.47
C PRO A 35 -14.21 8.28 -8.59
N ALA A 36 -13.55 9.00 -7.67
CA ALA A 36 -12.73 8.36 -6.66
C ALA A 36 -13.64 7.67 -5.63
N PRO A 37 -13.21 6.55 -5.03
CA PRO A 37 -14.02 5.90 -4.00
C PRO A 37 -14.11 6.77 -2.74
N ASP A 38 -15.21 6.61 -2.00
CA ASP A 38 -15.45 7.40 -0.79
C ASP A 38 -14.68 6.87 0.43
N SER A 39 -14.32 5.60 0.39
CA SER A 39 -13.64 4.95 1.51
C SER A 39 -12.69 3.86 1.00
N PRO A 40 -11.77 3.37 1.85
CA PRO A 40 -10.87 2.29 1.45
C PRO A 40 -11.57 1.05 0.92
N ASP A 41 -12.78 0.75 1.39
CA ASP A 41 -13.53 -0.41 0.92
C ASP A 41 -13.85 -0.37 -0.57
N GLY A 42 -13.94 0.83 -1.13
CA GLY A 42 -14.22 1.02 -2.55
C GLY A 42 -12.97 1.00 -3.44
N VAL A 43 -11.79 0.87 -2.86
CA VAL A 43 -10.53 0.86 -3.63
C VAL A 43 -10.41 -0.43 -4.43
N ALA A 44 -10.00 -0.33 -5.69
CA ALA A 44 -9.81 -1.49 -6.54
C ALA A 44 -8.83 -2.49 -5.91
N GLU A 45 -9.14 -3.76 -6.05
CA GLU A 45 -8.32 -4.84 -5.49
C GLU A 45 -6.88 -4.78 -5.98
N THR A 46 -6.66 -4.43 -7.26
CA THR A 46 -5.32 -4.29 -7.82
C THR A 46 -4.51 -3.20 -7.12
N TYR A 47 -5.16 -2.11 -6.73
CA TYR A 47 -4.48 -1.03 -6.02
C TYR A 47 -4.14 -1.46 -4.59
N ARG A 48 -5.06 -2.17 -3.93
CA ARG A 48 -4.80 -2.68 -2.59
C ARG A 48 -3.63 -3.66 -2.58
N ALA A 49 -3.58 -4.55 -3.57
CA ALA A 49 -2.50 -5.52 -3.72
C ALA A 49 -1.15 -4.82 -3.96
N GLN A 50 -1.14 -3.80 -4.81
CA GLN A 50 0.05 -3.02 -5.10
C GLN A 50 0.59 -2.34 -3.85
N MET A 51 -0.28 -1.67 -3.12
CA MET A 51 0.13 -0.96 -1.91
C MET A 51 0.55 -1.91 -0.80
N ALA A 52 -0.10 -3.07 -0.70
CA ALA A 52 0.28 -4.10 0.25
C ALA A 52 1.69 -4.63 -0.03
N ALA A 53 2.02 -4.82 -1.31
CA ALA A 53 3.35 -5.28 -1.70
C ALA A 53 4.43 -4.25 -1.33
N TYR A 54 4.18 -2.97 -1.62
CA TYR A 54 5.11 -1.89 -1.25
C TYR A 54 5.27 -1.81 0.27
N TRP A 55 4.17 -1.90 1.00
CA TRP A 55 4.16 -1.86 2.45
C TRP A 55 5.03 -2.98 3.03
N ALA A 56 4.87 -4.20 2.53
CA ALA A 56 5.64 -5.35 3.01
C ALA A 56 7.14 -5.19 2.74
N VAL A 57 7.48 -4.76 1.53
CA VAL A 57 8.89 -4.55 1.14
C VAL A 57 9.53 -3.47 2.01
N LEU A 58 8.84 -2.35 2.20
CA LEU A 58 9.41 -1.23 2.93
C LEU A 58 9.49 -1.45 4.44
N GLN A 59 8.63 -2.29 5.00
CA GLN A 59 8.78 -2.71 6.39
C GLN A 59 10.09 -3.47 6.60
N ARG A 60 10.49 -4.25 5.62
CA ARG A 60 11.76 -4.99 5.70
C ARG A 60 12.95 -4.06 5.49
N ALA A 61 12.79 -3.06 4.64
CA ALA A 61 13.86 -2.10 4.34
C ALA A 61 14.10 -1.11 5.49
N TYR A 62 13.05 -0.81 6.26
CA TYR A 62 13.10 0.16 7.34
C TYR A 62 12.62 -0.46 8.66
N PRO A 63 13.40 -1.41 9.21
CA PRO A 63 12.98 -2.06 10.47
C PRO A 63 12.91 -1.04 11.60
N GLY A 64 11.92 -1.18 12.47
CA GLY A 64 11.72 -0.29 13.59
C GLY A 64 10.93 0.97 13.29
N ARG A 65 10.51 1.17 12.05
CA ARG A 65 9.68 2.32 11.66
C ARG A 65 8.28 1.86 11.31
N THR A 66 7.30 2.71 11.54
CA THR A 66 5.92 2.45 11.15
C THR A 66 5.78 2.77 9.66
N VAL A 67 5.30 1.81 8.88
CA VAL A 67 5.08 2.02 7.45
C VAL A 67 3.58 2.22 7.22
N ARG A 68 3.23 3.32 6.57
CA ARG A 68 1.84 3.65 6.25
C ARG A 68 1.70 3.85 4.75
N THR A 69 0.53 3.53 4.23
CA THR A 69 0.23 3.69 2.81
C THR A 69 -0.98 4.58 2.61
N ALA A 70 -0.92 5.41 1.59
CA ALA A 70 -2.02 6.27 1.24
C ALA A 70 -2.14 6.39 -0.28
N LEU A 71 -3.38 6.52 -0.74
CA LEU A 71 -3.68 6.86 -2.12
C LEU A 71 -4.06 8.33 -2.15
N CYS A 72 -3.51 9.07 -3.09
CA CYS A 72 -3.91 10.45 -3.30
C CYS A 72 -4.77 10.52 -4.55
N TRP A 73 -6.05 10.74 -4.35
CA TRP A 73 -7.00 10.84 -5.45
C TRP A 73 -6.96 12.25 -6.01
N THR A 74 -6.72 12.36 -7.32
CA THR A 74 -6.65 13.67 -7.96
C THR A 74 -8.02 14.22 -8.35
N ASP A 75 -9.04 13.38 -8.31
CA ASP A 75 -10.44 13.79 -8.53
C ASP A 75 -10.96 14.43 -7.24
N GLY A 76 -10.81 15.76 -7.09
CA GLY A 76 -11.06 16.45 -5.84
C GLY A 76 -9.97 16.05 -4.84
N PRO A 77 -8.78 16.68 -4.88
CA PRO A 77 -7.59 16.15 -4.20
C PRO A 77 -7.82 15.79 -2.74
N ARG A 78 -7.52 14.53 -2.41
CA ARG A 78 -7.60 14.06 -1.02
C ARG A 78 -6.73 12.83 -0.82
N LEU A 79 -6.24 12.70 0.39
CA LEU A 79 -5.40 11.61 0.80
C LEU A 79 -6.24 10.55 1.50
N MET A 80 -6.11 9.31 1.08
CA MET A 80 -6.84 8.19 1.68
C MET A 80 -5.85 7.15 2.20
N PHE A 81 -5.75 7.01 3.51
CA PHE A 81 -4.88 6.00 4.11
C PHE A 81 -5.56 4.64 4.05
N LEU A 82 -4.78 3.60 3.74
CA LEU A 82 -5.29 2.24 3.73
C LEU A 82 -4.99 1.59 5.08
N PRO A 83 -6.02 0.99 5.73
CA PRO A 83 -5.82 0.33 7.02
C PRO A 83 -4.86 -0.86 6.90
N GLU A 84 -4.07 -1.10 7.92
CA GLU A 84 -3.14 -2.22 7.96
C GLU A 84 -3.85 -3.55 7.72
N GLU A 85 -5.02 -3.73 8.30
CA GLU A 85 -5.82 -4.94 8.12
C GLU A 85 -6.11 -5.24 6.66
N MET A 86 -6.40 -4.20 5.88
CA MET A 86 -6.66 -4.33 4.45
C MET A 86 -5.40 -4.77 3.71
N LEU A 87 -4.24 -4.25 4.10
CA LEU A 87 -2.97 -4.63 3.50
C LEU A 87 -2.63 -6.08 3.80
N LEU A 88 -2.86 -6.52 5.03
CA LEU A 88 -2.64 -7.92 5.41
C LEU A 88 -3.55 -8.86 4.63
N GLU A 89 -4.82 -8.49 4.46
CA GLU A 89 -5.76 -9.28 3.67
C GLU A 89 -5.33 -9.38 2.20
N ALA A 90 -4.84 -8.27 1.66
CA ALA A 90 -4.36 -8.26 0.27
C ALA A 90 -3.14 -9.19 0.08
N LEU A 91 -2.25 -9.24 1.07
CA LEU A 91 -1.09 -10.15 1.03
C LEU A 91 -1.54 -11.60 1.10
N LYS A 92 -2.54 -11.92 1.92
CA LYS A 92 -3.10 -13.27 2.01
C LYS A 92 -3.71 -13.68 0.67
N GLY A 93 -4.42 -12.77 0.03
CA GLY A 93 -5.02 -13.00 -1.28
C GLY A 93 -3.96 -13.32 -2.34
N ALA A 94 -2.85 -12.58 -2.35
CA ALA A 94 -1.74 -12.82 -3.27
C ALA A 94 -1.12 -14.19 -3.00
N GLN A 95 -0.97 -14.56 -1.74
CA GLN A 95 -0.41 -15.85 -1.35
C GLN A 95 -1.33 -17.00 -1.76
N SER A 96 -2.63 -16.81 -1.60
CA SER A 96 -3.63 -17.83 -1.93
C SER A 96 -3.77 -18.04 -3.44
N ALA A 97 -3.41 -17.06 -4.25
CA ALA A 97 -3.51 -17.12 -5.70
C ALA A 97 -2.39 -17.92 -6.34
N VAL A 98 -1.41 -18.32 -5.57
CA VAL A 98 -0.27 -19.14 -6.04
C VAL A 98 -0.58 -20.68 -6.02
#